data_1fb8e00c24738dc9a58600b68af3bc86
#
_entry.id   1fb8e00c24738dc9a58600b68af3bc86
#
_cell.length_a   1.000
_cell.length_b   1.000
_cell.length_c   1.000
_cell.angle_alpha   90.00
_cell.angle_beta   90.00
_cell.angle_gamma   90.00
#
_symmetry.space_group_name_H-M   'P 1'
#
loop_
_entity.id
_entity.type
_entity.pdbx_description
1 polymer ?
#
loop_
_entity_poly.entity_id
_entity_poly.type
_entity_poly.pdbx_seq_one_letter_code
_entity_poly.pdbx_strand_id
1 'polypeptide(L)'
;MRFALAGNQNCGKTTLFNALTGSNQHVGNFPGVTVEQKVGDIKGQKNCTVVDLPGIYSLRPYTQEEIVTRDYIINEKPDGIINIVDATNIERNLYLTLQLLELRVPMVLALNMMDEVRAVSYTHLRAHETGRN
;
A
#
# COMPACT_ATOMS: atom_id res chain seq x y z
N MET A 1 11.04 10.79 -0.82
CA MET A 1 10.56 9.46 -1.23
C MET A 1 9.05 9.37 -1.15
N ARG A 2 8.45 8.69 -2.08
CA ARG A 2 7.01 8.50 -2.09
C ARG A 2 6.67 7.05 -1.86
N PHE A 3 5.76 6.80 -0.93
CA PHE A 3 5.29 5.45 -0.66
C PHE A 3 3.80 5.35 -0.96
N ALA A 4 3.36 4.18 -1.34
CA ALA A 4 1.96 3.91 -1.58
C ALA A 4 1.48 2.90 -0.54
N LEU A 5 0.35 3.19 0.10
CA LEU A 5 -0.22 2.30 1.10
C LEU A 5 -1.34 1.50 0.44
N ALA A 6 -1.19 0.21 0.39
CA ALA A 6 -2.14 -0.68 -0.29
C ALA A 6 -2.63 -1.78 0.64
N GLY A 7 -3.86 -2.20 0.45
CA GLY A 7 -4.44 -3.29 1.24
C GLY A 7 -5.90 -3.50 0.93
N ASN A 8 -6.46 -4.54 1.51
CA ASN A 8 -7.87 -4.83 1.34
C ASN A 8 -8.70 -3.82 2.12
N GLN A 9 -9.97 -3.75 1.78
CA GLN A 9 -10.88 -2.92 2.55
C GLN A 9 -10.97 -3.46 3.97
N ASN A 10 -11.05 -2.54 4.93
CA ASN A 10 -11.17 -2.90 6.35
C ASN A 10 -9.98 -3.69 6.92
N CYS A 11 -8.81 -3.52 6.34
CA CYS A 11 -7.61 -4.19 6.85
C CYS A 11 -6.84 -3.34 7.87
N GLY A 12 -7.33 -2.15 8.18
CA GLY A 12 -6.64 -1.24 9.10
C GLY A 12 -5.82 -0.19 8.38
N LYS A 13 -6.00 -0.05 7.07
CA LYS A 13 -5.21 0.86 6.26
C LYS A 13 -5.37 2.32 6.67
N THR A 14 -6.61 2.75 6.95
CA THR A 14 -6.88 4.12 7.38
C THR A 14 -6.19 4.42 8.71
N THR A 15 -6.24 3.49 9.64
CA THR A 15 -5.60 3.67 10.95
C THR A 15 -4.09 3.84 10.78
N LEU A 16 -3.48 3.03 9.93
CA LEU A 16 -2.06 3.13 9.69
C LEU A 16 -1.71 4.44 8.99
N PHE A 17 -2.50 4.84 8.00
CA PHE A 17 -2.26 6.09 7.29
C PHE A 17 -2.30 7.27 8.26
N ASN A 18 -3.30 7.31 9.13
CA ASN A 18 -3.43 8.38 10.12
C ASN A 18 -2.27 8.38 11.11
N ALA A 19 -1.80 7.20 11.50
CA ALA A 19 -0.68 7.10 12.42
C ALA A 19 0.62 7.60 11.77
N LEU A 20 0.79 7.35 10.47
CA LEU A 20 2.00 7.77 9.77
C LEU A 20 2.01 9.28 9.50
N THR A 21 0.86 9.87 9.24
CA THR A 21 0.81 11.25 8.77
C THR A 21 0.31 12.26 9.79
N GLY A 22 -0.43 11.82 10.78
CA GLY A 22 -1.03 12.73 11.75
C GLY A 22 -1.99 13.68 11.06
N SER A 23 -1.81 14.97 11.25
CA SER A 23 -2.68 15.97 10.67
C SER A 23 -2.19 16.48 9.31
N ASN A 24 -1.09 15.96 8.81
CA ASN A 24 -0.50 16.45 7.56
C ASN A 24 -1.05 15.70 6.36
N GLN A 25 -2.35 15.86 6.13
CA GLN A 25 -3.02 15.15 5.05
C GLN A 25 -3.70 16.10 4.08
N HIS A 26 -3.68 15.72 2.81
CA HIS A 26 -4.42 16.44 1.77
C HIS A 26 -5.37 15.45 1.11
N VAL A 27 -6.62 15.86 0.95
CA VAL A 27 -7.65 15.00 0.39
C VAL A 27 -8.14 15.59 -0.93
N GLY A 28 -8.25 14.75 -1.92
CA GLY A 28 -8.76 15.15 -3.24
C GLY A 28 -9.22 13.91 -3.97
N ASN A 29 -9.22 13.97 -5.28
CA ASN A 29 -9.55 12.80 -6.08
C ASN A 29 -8.38 12.46 -6.98
N PHE A 30 -8.27 11.18 -7.34
CA PHE A 30 -7.30 10.79 -8.36
C PHE A 30 -7.72 11.46 -9.68
N PRO A 31 -6.76 11.82 -10.53
CA PRO A 31 -7.06 12.56 -11.75
C PRO A 31 -8.10 11.87 -12.63
N GLY A 32 -9.11 12.65 -13.00
CA GLY A 32 -10.12 12.18 -13.96
C GLY A 32 -11.19 11.24 -13.41
N VAL A 33 -11.18 10.97 -12.13
CA VAL A 33 -12.15 10.04 -11.54
C VAL A 33 -12.68 10.58 -10.23
N THR A 34 -13.67 9.88 -9.66
CA THR A 34 -14.26 10.30 -8.40
C THR A 34 -13.71 9.52 -7.20
N VAL A 35 -12.67 8.73 -7.43
CA VAL A 35 -12.04 7.96 -6.35
C VAL A 35 -11.19 8.90 -5.49
N GLU A 36 -11.40 8.84 -4.18
CA GLU A 36 -10.71 9.71 -3.25
C GLU A 36 -9.23 9.40 -3.14
N GLN A 37 -8.42 10.45 -3.11
CA GLN A 37 -6.98 10.32 -2.92
C GLN A 37 -6.60 11.06 -1.65
N LYS A 38 -5.92 10.37 -0.75
CA LYS A 38 -5.36 10.99 0.44
C LYS A 38 -3.86 10.88 0.36
N VAL A 39 -3.18 12.01 0.54
CA VAL A 39 -1.73 12.07 0.50
C VAL A 39 -1.28 12.75 1.78
N GLY A 40 -0.24 12.29 2.40
CA GLY A 40 0.27 12.93 3.60
C GLY A 40 1.77 12.83 3.73
N ASP A 41 2.33 13.75 4.51
CA ASP A 41 3.75 13.69 4.83
C ASP A 41 3.93 12.77 6.04
N ILE A 42 4.92 11.91 5.98
CA ILE A 42 5.19 10.99 7.08
C ILE A 42 5.85 11.75 8.22
N LYS A 43 5.29 11.62 9.41
CA LYS A 43 5.82 12.30 10.58
C LYS A 43 7.25 11.85 10.87
N GLY A 44 8.10 12.81 11.16
CA GLY A 44 9.47 12.52 11.56
C GLY A 44 10.40 12.15 10.42
N GLN A 45 9.91 12.12 9.19
CA GLN A 45 10.75 11.76 8.04
C GLN A 45 10.66 12.87 7.00
N LYS A 46 11.73 13.58 6.81
CA LYS A 46 11.76 14.65 5.83
C LYS A 46 11.66 14.09 4.42
N ASN A 47 10.89 14.79 3.60
CA ASN A 47 10.75 14.42 2.18
C ASN A 47 10.19 13.03 1.94
N CYS A 48 9.43 12.51 2.87
CA CYS A 48 8.75 11.24 2.70
C CYS A 48 7.25 11.48 2.72
N THR A 49 6.57 11.05 1.68
CA THR A 49 5.11 11.16 1.59
C THR A 49 4.52 9.78 1.38
N VAL A 50 3.27 9.64 1.73
CA VAL A 50 2.54 8.40 1.53
C VAL A 50 1.19 8.71 0.89
N VAL A 51 0.82 7.91 -0.09
CA VAL A 51 -0.47 8.01 -0.76
C VAL A 51 -1.31 6.82 -0.32
N ASP A 52 -2.52 7.10 0.15
CA ASP A 52 -3.44 6.05 0.56
C ASP A 52 -4.21 5.59 -0.66
N LEU A 53 -3.90 4.42 -1.17
CA LEU A 53 -4.60 3.87 -2.33
C LEU A 53 -5.94 3.28 -1.90
N PRO A 54 -6.90 3.17 -2.82
CA PRO A 54 -8.20 2.58 -2.47
C PRO A 54 -8.06 1.16 -1.96
N GLY A 55 -8.93 0.76 -1.04
CA GLY A 55 -8.96 -0.62 -0.56
C GLY A 55 -9.47 -1.53 -1.66
N ILE A 56 -8.70 -2.54 -2.01
CA ILE A 56 -9.05 -3.47 -3.08
C ILE A 56 -8.65 -4.88 -2.68
N TYR A 57 -9.21 -5.88 -3.34
CA TYR A 57 -8.89 -7.26 -3.05
C TYR A 57 -7.97 -7.87 -4.12
N SER A 58 -7.86 -7.22 -5.27
CA SER A 58 -7.00 -7.69 -6.34
C SER A 58 -6.67 -6.54 -7.27
N LEU A 59 -5.73 -6.74 -8.18
CA LEU A 59 -5.39 -5.75 -9.19
C LEU A 59 -6.08 -6.01 -10.52
N ARG A 60 -7.12 -6.82 -10.52
CA ARG A 60 -7.89 -7.04 -11.74
C ARG A 60 -8.67 -5.78 -12.07
N PRO A 61 -8.69 -5.34 -13.33
CA PRO A 61 -9.30 -4.06 -13.68
C PRO A 61 -10.83 -4.11 -13.80
N TYR A 62 -11.50 -4.56 -12.76
CA TYR A 62 -12.94 -4.66 -12.78
C TYR A 62 -13.65 -3.42 -12.24
N THR A 63 -13.05 -2.74 -11.29
CA THR A 63 -13.65 -1.56 -10.69
C THR A 63 -12.74 -0.37 -10.91
N GLN A 64 -13.28 0.83 -10.68
CA GLN A 64 -12.51 2.04 -10.83
C GLN A 64 -11.38 2.08 -9.80
N GLU A 65 -11.65 1.60 -8.59
CA GLU A 65 -10.64 1.54 -7.54
C GLU A 65 -9.46 0.65 -7.91
N GLU A 66 -9.73 -0.48 -8.54
CA GLU A 66 -8.68 -1.39 -8.95
C GLU A 66 -7.84 -0.79 -10.08
N ILE A 67 -8.51 -0.14 -11.02
CA ILE A 67 -7.83 0.50 -12.13
C ILE A 67 -6.95 1.64 -11.62
N VAL A 68 -7.48 2.46 -10.72
CA VAL A 68 -6.74 3.58 -10.15
C VAL A 68 -5.49 3.10 -9.42
N THR A 69 -5.61 2.05 -8.61
CA THR A 69 -4.49 1.52 -7.86
C THR A 69 -3.40 1.00 -8.78
N ARG A 70 -3.79 0.21 -9.77
CA ARG A 70 -2.83 -0.36 -10.70
C ARG A 70 -2.14 0.74 -11.50
N ASP A 71 -2.91 1.69 -12.02
CA ASP A 71 -2.35 2.76 -12.82
C ASP A 71 -1.42 3.65 -12.01
N TYR A 72 -1.77 3.92 -10.75
CA TYR A 72 -0.91 4.72 -9.90
C TYR A 72 0.45 4.05 -9.72
N ILE A 73 0.46 2.77 -9.40
CA ILE A 73 1.71 2.07 -9.13
C ILE A 73 2.57 1.99 -10.39
N ILE A 74 1.96 1.72 -11.53
CA ILE A 74 2.69 1.56 -12.77
C ILE A 74 3.20 2.90 -13.31
N ASN A 75 2.38 3.93 -13.25
CA ASN A 75 2.72 5.21 -13.88
C ASN A 75 3.46 6.16 -12.96
N GLU A 76 3.11 6.20 -11.69
CA GLU A 76 3.76 7.11 -10.75
C GLU A 76 5.01 6.52 -10.12
N LYS A 77 5.16 5.22 -10.20
CA LYS A 77 6.37 4.53 -9.73
C LYS A 77 6.80 4.95 -8.33
N PRO A 78 5.99 4.67 -7.32
CA PRO A 78 6.38 5.01 -5.96
C PRO A 78 7.68 4.32 -5.58
N ASP A 79 8.41 4.89 -4.66
CA ASP A 79 9.68 4.31 -4.21
C ASP A 79 9.46 3.01 -3.43
N GLY A 80 8.31 2.86 -2.82
CA GLY A 80 7.98 1.63 -2.12
C GLY A 80 6.49 1.51 -1.88
N ILE A 81 6.05 0.30 -1.62
CA ILE A 81 4.67 -0.01 -1.28
C ILE A 81 4.65 -0.51 0.15
N ILE A 82 3.74 0.03 0.96
CA ILE A 82 3.47 -0.49 2.29
C ILE A 82 2.16 -1.26 2.14
N ASN A 83 2.26 -2.59 2.15
CA ASN A 83 1.09 -3.44 1.98
C ASN A 83 0.60 -3.89 3.35
N ILE A 84 -0.55 -3.38 3.78
CA ILE A 84 -1.09 -3.76 5.07
C ILE A 84 -1.97 -4.99 4.91
N VAL A 85 -1.75 -5.97 5.76
CA VAL A 85 -2.42 -7.26 5.71
C VAL A 85 -3.12 -7.50 7.05
N ASP A 86 -4.38 -7.86 7.00
CA ASP A 86 -5.13 -8.23 8.19
C ASP A 86 -4.76 -9.66 8.56
N ALA A 87 -4.03 -9.82 9.64
CA ALA A 87 -3.56 -11.13 10.06
C ALA A 87 -4.69 -12.08 10.47
N THR A 88 -5.87 -11.55 10.76
CA THR A 88 -7.01 -12.38 11.10
C THR A 88 -7.69 -12.96 9.86
N ASN A 89 -7.29 -12.51 8.67
CA ASN A 89 -7.88 -12.99 7.43
C ASN A 89 -6.78 -13.04 6.38
N ILE A 90 -5.72 -13.76 6.68
CA ILE A 90 -4.50 -13.67 5.91
C ILE A 90 -4.61 -14.19 4.50
N GLU A 91 -5.32 -15.28 4.28
CA GLU A 91 -5.45 -15.85 2.94
C GLU A 91 -6.06 -14.86 1.96
N ARG A 92 -7.11 -14.18 2.39
CA ARG A 92 -7.78 -13.23 1.55
C ARG A 92 -6.88 -12.04 1.22
N ASN A 93 -6.09 -11.62 2.19
CA ASN A 93 -5.20 -10.48 2.01
C ASN A 93 -3.99 -10.81 1.15
N LEU A 94 -3.47 -12.02 1.24
CA LEU A 94 -2.28 -12.40 0.50
C LEU A 94 -2.48 -12.47 -1.01
N TYR A 95 -3.70 -12.61 -1.44
CA TYR A 95 -3.96 -12.64 -2.88
C TYR A 95 -3.51 -11.30 -3.51
N LEU A 96 -3.88 -10.19 -2.90
CA LEU A 96 -3.43 -8.88 -3.37
C LEU A 96 -1.92 -8.75 -3.21
N THR A 97 -1.36 -9.21 -2.11
CA THR A 97 0.06 -9.14 -1.85
C THR A 97 0.87 -9.78 -2.98
N LEU A 98 0.44 -10.96 -3.42
CA LEU A 98 1.14 -11.64 -4.49
C LEU A 98 1.07 -10.87 -5.82
N GLN A 99 -0.05 -10.24 -6.09
CA GLN A 99 -0.17 -9.43 -7.29
C GLN A 99 0.68 -8.17 -7.22
N LEU A 100 0.78 -7.56 -6.05
CA LEU A 100 1.63 -6.39 -5.88
C LEU A 100 3.10 -6.75 -6.07
N LEU A 101 3.50 -7.93 -5.64
CA LEU A 101 4.88 -8.36 -5.82
C LEU A 101 5.25 -8.50 -7.29
N GLU A 102 4.31 -8.84 -8.13
CA GLU A 102 4.58 -8.97 -9.55
C GLU A 102 4.94 -7.64 -10.21
N LEU A 103 4.59 -6.54 -9.58
CA LEU A 103 4.90 -5.22 -10.12
C LEU A 103 6.34 -4.80 -9.85
N ARG A 104 7.05 -5.58 -9.04
CA ARG A 104 8.48 -5.39 -8.77
C ARG A 104 8.85 -4.05 -8.15
N VAL A 105 7.95 -3.50 -7.36
CA VAL A 105 8.26 -2.30 -6.57
C VAL A 105 8.66 -2.78 -5.17
N PRO A 106 9.67 -2.20 -4.55
CA PRO A 106 10.04 -2.59 -3.18
C PRO A 106 8.84 -2.50 -2.26
N MET A 107 8.67 -3.49 -1.42
CA MET A 107 7.47 -3.57 -0.59
C MET A 107 7.77 -4.00 0.83
N VAL A 108 7.06 -3.40 1.77
CA VAL A 108 7.09 -3.80 3.17
C VAL A 108 5.70 -4.33 3.50
N LEU A 109 5.66 -5.45 4.18
CA LEU A 109 4.41 -6.03 4.63
C LEU A 109 4.15 -5.55 6.05
N ALA A 110 3.01 -4.95 6.27
CA ALA A 110 2.61 -4.50 7.60
C ALA A 110 1.46 -5.38 8.09
N LEU A 111 1.72 -6.19 9.10
CA LEU A 111 0.69 -7.10 9.62
C LEU A 111 -0.13 -6.40 10.68
N ASN A 112 -1.43 -6.30 10.44
CA ASN A 112 -2.34 -5.76 11.44
C ASN A 112 -2.89 -6.93 12.27
N MET A 113 -2.53 -6.95 13.55
CA MET A 113 -2.95 -8.01 14.45
C MET A 113 -3.86 -7.45 15.53
N MET A 114 -4.93 -6.81 15.11
CA MET A 114 -5.92 -6.20 16.00
C MET A 114 -5.39 -4.99 16.75
N ASP A 115 -4.64 -5.19 17.79
CA ASP A 115 -4.19 -4.08 18.64
C ASP A 115 -2.89 -3.46 18.20
N GLU A 116 -2.18 -4.07 17.29
CA GLU A 116 -0.89 -3.55 16.85
C GLU A 116 -0.62 -3.87 15.38
N VAL A 117 0.26 -3.09 14.78
CA VAL A 117 0.71 -3.34 13.41
C VAL A 117 2.21 -3.60 13.45
N ARG A 118 2.63 -4.73 12.88
CA ARG A 118 4.04 -5.07 12.80
C ARG A 118 4.52 -5.06 11.38
N ALA A 119 5.63 -4.38 11.15
CA ALA A 119 6.25 -4.39 9.84
C ALA A 119 7.08 -5.64 9.69
N VAL A 120 6.88 -6.35 8.59
CA VAL A 120 7.69 -7.49 8.26
C VAL A 120 8.47 -7.09 7.03
N SER A 121 9.77 -7.02 7.17
CA SER A 121 10.62 -6.58 6.09
C SER A 121 10.55 -7.54 4.94
N TYR A 122 10.36 -7.02 3.73
CA TYR A 122 10.31 -7.86 2.58
C TYR A 122 10.80 -7.08 1.40
N THR A 123 11.82 -7.59 0.75
CA THR A 123 12.45 -6.83 -0.30
C THR A 123 12.08 -7.36 -1.61
N HIS A 124 11.03 -7.70 -1.95
CA HIS A 124 10.59 -8.18 -3.21
C HIS A 124 11.48 -9.31 -3.68
N LEU A 125 11.34 -9.63 -4.87
CA LEU A 125 11.89 -10.77 -5.39
C LEU A 125 13.28 -11.01 -5.29
N ARG A 126 14.01 -10.00 -5.03
CA ARG A 126 15.37 -10.19 -4.96
C ARG A 126 15.71 -11.23 -3.98
N ALA A 127 14.89 -11.36 -3.02
CA ALA A 127 15.15 -12.35 -2.03
C ALA A 127 15.16 -13.70 -2.61
N HIS A 128 14.67 -13.86 -3.78
CA HIS A 128 14.68 -15.12 -4.31
C HIS A 128 15.83 -15.35 -5.10
N GLU A 129 16.35 -14.36 -5.64
CA GLU A 129 17.44 -14.54 -6.43
C GLU A 129 18.55 -14.79 -5.69
N THR A 130 18.47 -14.55 -4.65
CA THR A 130 19.58 -14.72 -3.98
C THR A 130 19.58 -15.89 -3.36
N GLY A 131 18.89 -16.27 -3.47
CA GLY A 131 18.88 -17.13 -2.77
C GLY A 131 19.57 -17.78 -2.91
N ARG A 132 19.72 -17.09 -3.44
CA ARG A 132 20.08 -17.04 -3.53
C ARG A 132 20.61 -17.10 -3.25
N ASN A 133 20.72 -17.31 -3.30
CA ASN A 133 21.07 -16.90 -3.13
C ASN A 133 21.29 -16.90 -2.80
#